data_c974a7a8a9c926cd40ff85e18678269f
#
_entry.id   c974a7a8a9c926cd40ff85e18678269f
#
_cell.length_a   1.000
_cell.length_b   1.000
_cell.length_c   1.000
_cell.angle_alpha   90.00
_cell.angle_beta   90.00
_cell.angle_gamma   90.00
#
_symmetry.space_group_name_H-M   'P 1'
#
loop_
_entity.id
_entity.type
_entity.pdbx_description
1 polymer ?
#
loop_
_entity_poly.entity_id
_entity_poly.type
_entity_poly.pdbx_seq_one_letter_code
_entity_poly.pdbx_strand_id
1 'polypeptide(L)'
;MLSGALHPHYAQVVKTMAQFTGEEIADAHPAIQPEADLSGLIGRIDEETACVVVQYPDILGRPSDLTQIADAAHEKGALLVVVNTEPVALGALKSPGEMGADIVVGEGQALGVGLQFGGPYLGLFAVRDPKHVRQMPGRLCGETVDAEGKRGFVLTLSTREQHIRREKATSNICTNSGLCALAFTTHMTLL
;
A
#
# COMPACT_ATOMS: atom_id res chain seq x y z
N MET A 1 0.44 -5.04 -13.26
CA MET A 1 -0.86 -5.69 -13.57
C MET A 1 -1.88 -5.28 -12.52
N LEU A 2 -3.13 -4.94 -12.87
CA LEU A 2 -4.17 -4.52 -11.93
C LEU A 2 -5.33 -5.51 -11.91
N SER A 3 -5.83 -5.85 -10.72
CA SER A 3 -7.05 -6.64 -10.54
C SER A 3 -8.30 -5.87 -10.98
N GLY A 4 -9.26 -6.54 -11.61
CA GLY A 4 -10.55 -5.97 -11.97
C GLY A 4 -11.43 -5.61 -10.76
N ALA A 5 -11.13 -6.16 -9.59
CA ALA A 5 -11.84 -5.88 -8.34
C ALA A 5 -11.17 -4.79 -7.47
N LEU A 6 -10.19 -4.09 -8.03
CA LEU A 6 -9.57 -2.91 -7.43
C LEU A 6 -10.51 -1.71 -7.53
N HIS A 7 -10.54 -0.87 -6.49
CA HIS A 7 -11.31 0.37 -6.50
C HIS A 7 -10.93 1.23 -7.73
N PRO A 8 -11.90 1.69 -8.53
CA PRO A 8 -11.64 2.34 -9.81
C PRO A 8 -10.81 3.63 -9.70
N HIS A 9 -10.94 4.41 -8.63
CA HIS A 9 -10.10 5.59 -8.42
C HIS A 9 -8.64 5.23 -8.22
N TYR A 10 -8.33 4.14 -7.50
CA TYR A 10 -6.94 3.69 -7.34
C TYR A 10 -6.36 3.20 -8.67
N ALA A 11 -7.14 2.44 -9.44
CA ALA A 11 -6.73 2.03 -10.77
C ALA A 11 -6.44 3.24 -11.69
N GLN A 12 -7.28 4.28 -11.64
CA GLN A 12 -7.06 5.52 -12.40
C GLN A 12 -5.79 6.26 -11.96
N VAL A 13 -5.53 6.34 -10.66
CA VAL A 13 -4.31 6.98 -10.14
C VAL A 13 -3.07 6.24 -10.63
N VAL A 14 -3.05 4.90 -10.51
CA VAL A 14 -1.93 4.09 -11.02
C VAL A 14 -1.71 4.33 -12.51
N LYS A 15 -2.76 4.28 -13.32
CA LYS A 15 -2.69 4.53 -14.78
C LYS A 15 -2.18 5.94 -15.09
N THR A 16 -2.62 6.93 -14.34
CA THR A 16 -2.17 8.32 -14.53
C THR A 16 -0.69 8.46 -14.22
N MET A 17 -0.22 7.87 -13.14
CA MET A 17 1.19 7.93 -12.75
C MET A 17 2.09 7.16 -13.71
N ALA A 18 1.66 6.00 -14.18
CA ALA A 18 2.41 5.18 -15.14
C ALA A 18 2.67 5.88 -16.49
N GLN A 19 1.82 6.81 -16.90
CA GLN A 19 2.04 7.59 -18.14
C GLN A 19 3.36 8.38 -18.12
N PHE A 20 3.88 8.70 -16.95
CA PHE A 20 5.09 9.49 -16.78
C PHE A 20 6.35 8.65 -16.55
N THR A 21 6.18 7.35 -16.30
CA THR A 21 7.30 6.43 -16.04
C THR A 21 7.59 5.51 -17.22
N GLY A 22 6.69 5.45 -18.18
CA GLY A 22 6.80 4.55 -19.34
C GLY A 22 6.42 3.10 -19.04
N GLU A 23 5.85 2.85 -17.84
CA GLU A 23 5.40 1.52 -17.45
C GLU A 23 4.09 1.15 -18.16
N GLU A 24 4.02 -0.07 -18.66
CA GLU A 24 2.80 -0.61 -19.23
C GLU A 24 1.86 -1.14 -18.15
N ILE A 25 0.61 -0.73 -18.20
CA ILE A 25 -0.41 -1.19 -17.27
C ILE A 25 -1.31 -2.24 -17.93
N ALA A 26 -1.08 -3.49 -17.57
CA ALA A 26 -1.99 -4.58 -17.91
C ALA A 26 -3.18 -4.58 -16.94
N ASP A 27 -4.35 -4.23 -17.46
CA ASP A 27 -5.61 -4.16 -16.71
C ASP A 27 -6.38 -5.48 -16.89
N ALA A 28 -6.85 -6.06 -15.80
CA ALA A 28 -7.57 -7.32 -15.91
C ALA A 28 -8.96 -7.15 -16.52
N HIS A 29 -9.71 -6.14 -16.11
CA HIS A 29 -10.98 -5.67 -16.70
C HIS A 29 -11.38 -4.36 -16.01
N PRO A 30 -11.95 -3.40 -16.71
CA PRO A 30 -12.34 -2.12 -16.12
C PRO A 30 -13.64 -2.19 -15.31
N ALA A 31 -14.33 -3.32 -15.26
CA ALA A 31 -15.61 -3.43 -14.61
C ALA A 31 -15.49 -4.20 -13.28
N ILE A 32 -16.29 -3.78 -12.31
CA ILE A 32 -16.58 -4.55 -11.11
C ILE A 32 -17.39 -5.77 -11.54
N GLN A 33 -16.70 -6.85 -11.90
CA GLN A 33 -17.36 -8.09 -12.27
C GLN A 33 -17.44 -9.02 -11.06
N PRO A 34 -18.58 -9.66 -10.84
CA PRO A 34 -18.73 -10.64 -9.76
C PRO A 34 -17.73 -11.80 -9.87
N GLU A 35 -17.30 -12.09 -11.10
CA GLU A 35 -16.36 -13.14 -11.45
C GLU A 35 -14.90 -12.67 -11.50
N ALA A 36 -14.57 -11.48 -10.97
CA ALA A 36 -13.19 -11.03 -10.89
C ALA A 36 -12.39 -12.03 -10.03
N ASP A 37 -11.85 -13.03 -10.69
CA ASP A 37 -11.16 -14.17 -10.10
C ASP A 37 -9.66 -13.93 -10.14
N LEU A 38 -9.01 -14.09 -8.99
CA LEU A 38 -7.56 -14.03 -8.88
C LEU A 38 -6.87 -15.08 -9.75
N SER A 39 -7.53 -16.22 -10.03
CA SER A 39 -7.01 -17.26 -10.92
C SER A 39 -6.74 -16.73 -12.34
N GLY A 40 -7.60 -15.85 -12.84
CA GLY A 40 -7.41 -15.19 -14.13
C GLY A 40 -6.21 -14.25 -14.17
N LEU A 41 -5.83 -13.67 -13.04
CA LEU A 41 -4.59 -12.88 -12.92
C LEU A 41 -3.37 -13.78 -12.90
N ILE A 42 -3.40 -14.87 -12.11
CA ILE A 42 -2.30 -15.82 -11.98
C ILE A 42 -1.83 -16.32 -13.34
N GLY A 43 -2.75 -16.70 -14.23
CA GLY A 43 -2.42 -17.18 -15.58
C GLY A 43 -1.78 -16.13 -16.52
N ARG A 44 -1.70 -14.88 -16.10
CA ARG A 44 -1.15 -13.77 -16.91
C ARG A 44 0.15 -13.21 -16.36
N ILE A 45 0.59 -13.68 -15.20
CA ILE A 45 1.86 -13.25 -14.58
C ILE A 45 3.02 -13.92 -15.33
N ASP A 46 3.96 -13.10 -15.77
CA ASP A 46 5.16 -13.51 -16.51
C ASP A 46 6.43 -12.82 -15.96
N GLU A 47 7.55 -13.08 -16.61
CA GLU A 47 8.86 -12.54 -16.23
C GLU A 47 8.99 -11.02 -16.47
N GLU A 48 8.09 -10.42 -17.25
CA GLU A 48 8.05 -8.97 -17.49
C GLU A 48 7.13 -8.26 -16.48
N THR A 49 6.40 -9.03 -15.67
CA THR A 49 5.50 -8.49 -14.65
C THR A 49 6.30 -7.94 -13.48
N ALA A 50 6.32 -6.62 -13.29
CA ALA A 50 6.99 -5.97 -12.16
C ALA A 50 6.20 -6.13 -10.85
N CYS A 51 4.88 -6.00 -10.91
CA CYS A 51 4.01 -6.20 -9.75
C CYS A 51 2.57 -6.53 -10.14
N VAL A 52 1.87 -7.17 -9.21
CA VAL A 52 0.43 -7.42 -9.26
C VAL A 52 -0.25 -6.64 -8.15
N VAL A 53 -1.27 -5.85 -8.48
CA VAL A 53 -2.02 -5.04 -7.53
C VAL A 53 -3.42 -5.61 -7.35
N VAL A 54 -3.76 -5.97 -6.13
CA VAL A 54 -5.07 -6.48 -5.74
C VAL A 54 -5.65 -5.66 -4.59
N GLN A 55 -6.95 -5.69 -4.41
CA GLN A 55 -7.59 -5.11 -3.23
C GLN A 55 -8.11 -6.22 -2.31
N TYR A 56 -7.96 -6.00 -1.00
CA TYR A 56 -8.39 -6.97 0.01
C TYR A 56 -8.93 -6.26 1.27
N PRO A 57 -10.18 -6.53 1.69
CA PRO A 57 -11.23 -7.15 0.86
C PRO A 57 -11.40 -6.39 -0.46
N ASP A 58 -11.93 -7.06 -1.48
CA ASP A 58 -12.13 -6.44 -2.79
C ASP A 58 -13.19 -5.31 -2.73
N ILE A 59 -13.40 -4.60 -3.84
CA ILE A 59 -14.36 -3.48 -3.88
C ILE A 59 -15.81 -3.90 -3.57
N LEU A 60 -16.14 -5.17 -3.67
CA LEU A 60 -17.44 -5.72 -3.31
C LEU A 60 -17.48 -6.25 -1.86
N GLY A 61 -16.40 -6.05 -1.10
CA GLY A 61 -16.27 -6.51 0.28
C GLY A 61 -15.98 -8.00 0.44
N ARG A 62 -15.54 -8.69 -0.62
CA ARG A 62 -15.26 -10.13 -0.59
C ARG A 62 -13.82 -10.37 -0.16
N PRO A 63 -13.58 -11.14 0.92
CA PRO A 63 -12.25 -11.61 1.26
C PRO A 63 -11.84 -12.78 0.35
N SER A 64 -10.55 -12.85 0.01
CA SER A 64 -9.97 -13.94 -0.77
C SER A 64 -8.64 -14.37 -0.16
N ASP A 65 -8.27 -15.63 -0.30
CA ASP A 65 -6.92 -16.07 0.03
C ASP A 65 -5.95 -15.59 -1.06
N LEU A 66 -4.97 -14.78 -0.65
CA LEU A 66 -3.99 -14.19 -1.56
C LEU A 66 -2.72 -15.03 -1.71
N THR A 67 -2.62 -16.18 -1.01
CA THR A 67 -1.38 -16.98 -0.98
C THR A 67 -0.98 -17.44 -2.38
N GLN A 68 -1.93 -17.95 -3.16
CA GLN A 68 -1.61 -18.47 -4.50
C GLN A 68 -1.14 -17.39 -5.48
N ILE A 69 -1.74 -16.20 -5.43
CA ILE A 69 -1.31 -15.09 -6.31
C ILE A 69 0.03 -14.49 -5.84
N ALA A 70 0.30 -14.52 -4.53
CA ALA A 70 1.61 -14.14 -3.99
C ALA A 70 2.70 -15.10 -4.49
N ASP A 71 2.48 -16.40 -4.36
CA ASP A 71 3.42 -17.43 -4.82
C ASP A 71 3.68 -17.29 -6.32
N ALA A 72 2.64 -17.16 -7.14
CA ALA A 72 2.78 -17.01 -8.59
C ALA A 72 3.54 -15.72 -8.97
N ALA A 73 3.30 -14.61 -8.28
CA ALA A 73 4.06 -13.38 -8.49
C ALA A 73 5.54 -13.57 -8.14
N HIS A 74 5.81 -14.15 -6.98
CA HIS A 74 7.18 -14.37 -6.50
C HIS A 74 7.97 -15.34 -7.38
N GLU A 75 7.34 -16.39 -7.92
CA GLU A 75 7.97 -17.32 -8.89
C GLU A 75 8.47 -16.59 -10.15
N LYS A 76 7.84 -15.49 -10.53
CA LYS A 76 8.23 -14.65 -11.68
C LYS A 76 9.09 -13.44 -11.28
N GLY A 77 9.40 -13.29 -10.00
CA GLY A 77 10.15 -12.14 -9.48
C GLY A 77 9.33 -10.86 -9.34
N ALA A 78 8.02 -10.94 -9.53
CA ALA A 78 7.08 -9.83 -9.34
C ALA A 78 6.73 -9.61 -7.87
N LEU A 79 6.27 -8.40 -7.53
CA LEU A 79 5.78 -8.08 -6.18
C LEU A 79 4.26 -8.19 -6.12
N LEU A 80 3.74 -8.65 -4.97
CA LEU A 80 2.33 -8.54 -4.65
C LEU A 80 2.08 -7.26 -3.85
N VAL A 81 1.30 -6.34 -4.42
CA VAL A 81 0.83 -5.11 -3.77
C VAL A 81 -0.64 -5.26 -3.41
N VAL A 82 -0.95 -5.08 -2.14
CA VAL A 82 -2.33 -5.17 -1.65
C VAL A 82 -2.85 -3.80 -1.24
N VAL A 83 -4.00 -3.43 -1.78
CA VAL A 83 -4.74 -2.24 -1.38
C VAL A 83 -5.79 -2.62 -0.34
N ASN A 84 -5.78 -1.96 0.81
CA ASN A 84 -6.77 -2.13 1.86
C ASN A 84 -7.50 -0.81 2.11
N THR A 85 -8.77 -0.74 1.73
CA THR A 85 -9.59 0.48 1.88
C THR A 85 -10.35 0.53 3.20
N GLU A 86 -10.44 -0.60 3.91
CA GLU A 86 -11.15 -0.72 5.18
C GLU A 86 -10.34 -1.55 6.19
N PRO A 87 -9.46 -0.90 6.97
CA PRO A 87 -8.54 -1.60 7.88
C PRO A 87 -9.25 -2.29 9.05
N VAL A 88 -10.47 -1.89 9.42
CA VAL A 88 -11.26 -2.54 10.48
C VAL A 88 -11.51 -4.02 10.12
N ALA A 89 -11.65 -4.35 8.85
CA ALA A 89 -11.81 -5.72 8.40
C ALA A 89 -10.65 -6.64 8.80
N LEU A 90 -9.44 -6.09 8.94
CA LEU A 90 -8.24 -6.85 9.32
C LEU A 90 -8.28 -7.34 10.78
N GLY A 91 -9.19 -6.81 11.60
CA GLY A 91 -9.44 -7.35 12.95
C GLY A 91 -10.10 -8.74 12.94
N ALA A 92 -10.74 -9.12 11.84
CA ALA A 92 -11.41 -10.41 11.68
C ALA A 92 -10.81 -11.29 10.57
N LEU A 93 -9.97 -10.72 9.71
CA LEU A 93 -9.41 -11.39 8.53
C LEU A 93 -7.90 -11.59 8.71
N LYS A 94 -7.38 -12.64 8.05
CA LYS A 94 -5.93 -12.86 7.96
C LYS A 94 -5.26 -11.67 7.28
N SER A 95 -4.15 -11.21 7.83
CA SER A 95 -3.45 -10.04 7.27
C SER A 95 -2.87 -10.32 5.89
N PRO A 96 -2.83 -9.32 4.98
CA PRO A 96 -2.20 -9.50 3.67
C PRO A 96 -0.73 -9.92 3.74
N GLY A 97 0.01 -9.43 4.74
CA GLY A 97 1.41 -9.81 4.96
C GLY A 97 1.60 -11.30 5.26
N GLU A 98 0.68 -11.91 6.06
CA GLU A 98 0.69 -13.36 6.33
C GLU A 98 0.34 -14.19 5.10
N MET A 99 -0.33 -13.61 4.11
CA MET A 99 -0.66 -14.23 2.84
C MET A 99 0.37 -13.95 1.73
N GLY A 100 1.50 -13.33 2.07
CA GLY A 100 2.60 -13.13 1.14
C GLY A 100 2.70 -11.75 0.49
N ALA A 101 1.84 -10.78 0.84
CA ALA A 101 1.95 -9.43 0.30
C ALA A 101 3.33 -8.80 0.62
N ASP A 102 3.95 -8.19 -0.38
CA ASP A 102 5.22 -7.47 -0.24
C ASP A 102 5.01 -6.03 0.19
N ILE A 103 3.97 -5.41 -0.34
CA ILE A 103 3.58 -4.03 -0.04
C ILE A 103 2.09 -4.00 0.25
N VAL A 104 1.72 -3.34 1.34
CA VAL A 104 0.32 -3.06 1.68
C VAL A 104 0.14 -1.55 1.76
N VAL A 105 -0.82 -1.04 1.02
CA VAL A 105 -1.23 0.37 1.07
C VAL A 105 -2.70 0.48 1.42
N GLY A 106 -3.08 1.50 2.15
CA GLY A 106 -4.45 1.58 2.61
C GLY A 106 -4.83 2.94 3.17
N GLU A 107 -6.06 2.99 3.66
CA GLU A 107 -6.67 4.15 4.29
C GLU A 107 -6.99 3.86 5.75
N GLY A 108 -6.49 4.68 6.66
CA GLY A 108 -6.65 4.51 8.10
C GLY A 108 -7.77 5.34 8.74
N GLN A 109 -8.53 6.10 7.97
CA GLN A 109 -9.55 7.02 8.51
C GLN A 109 -10.56 6.34 9.44
N ALA A 110 -10.95 5.10 9.13
CA ALA A 110 -11.92 4.35 9.93
C ALA A 110 -11.47 4.09 11.38
N LEU A 111 -10.19 4.24 11.69
CA LEU A 111 -9.61 4.00 13.00
C LEU A 111 -9.18 5.34 13.65
N GLY A 112 -10.11 5.96 14.36
CA GLY A 112 -9.84 7.16 15.19
C GLY A 112 -9.92 8.50 14.47
N VAL A 113 -10.11 8.54 13.16
CA VAL A 113 -10.32 9.78 12.40
C VAL A 113 -11.77 9.83 11.94
N GLY A 114 -12.56 10.74 12.48
CA GLY A 114 -13.99 10.84 12.16
C GLY A 114 -14.25 11.26 10.70
N LEU A 115 -15.46 10.98 10.21
CA LEU A 115 -15.91 11.43 8.90
C LEU A 115 -16.05 12.95 8.85
N GLN A 116 -15.38 13.59 7.92
CA GLN A 116 -15.26 15.05 7.80
C GLN A 116 -15.60 15.55 6.38
N PHE A 117 -16.40 14.78 5.64
CA PHE A 117 -16.87 15.15 4.30
C PHE A 117 -15.77 15.55 3.31
N GLY A 118 -14.72 14.74 3.18
CA GLY A 118 -13.65 14.96 2.22
C GLY A 118 -12.25 15.06 2.84
N GLY A 119 -12.07 14.47 3.98
CA GLY A 119 -10.81 14.43 4.71
C GLY A 119 -10.87 15.18 6.05
N PRO A 120 -9.78 15.19 6.83
CA PRO A 120 -8.49 14.60 6.45
C PRO A 120 -8.52 13.06 6.44
N TYR A 121 -7.61 12.49 5.66
CA TYR A 121 -7.39 11.05 5.55
C TYR A 121 -6.04 10.66 6.15
N LEU A 122 -5.81 9.34 6.29
CA LEU A 122 -4.54 8.82 6.78
C LEU A 122 -4.08 7.65 5.92
N GLY A 123 -3.04 7.85 5.11
CA GLY A 123 -2.44 6.78 4.33
C GLY A 123 -1.71 5.77 5.24
N LEU A 124 -2.00 4.50 5.03
CA LEU A 124 -1.26 3.38 5.60
C LEU A 124 -0.33 2.81 4.54
N PHE A 125 0.93 2.53 4.93
CA PHE A 125 1.92 1.98 4.04
C PHE A 125 2.83 1.02 4.81
N ALA A 126 2.89 -0.23 4.37
CA ALA A 126 3.75 -1.25 4.95
C ALA A 126 4.51 -2.00 3.86
N VAL A 127 5.74 -2.39 4.17
CA VAL A 127 6.56 -3.25 3.32
C VAL A 127 7.05 -4.46 4.12
N ARG A 128 7.11 -5.61 3.47
CA ARG A 128 7.53 -6.87 4.07
C ARG A 128 9.06 -6.98 4.20
N ASP A 129 9.77 -6.66 3.11
CA ASP A 129 11.23 -6.80 3.06
C ASP A 129 11.92 -5.47 3.39
N PRO A 130 12.83 -5.45 4.38
CA PRO A 130 13.62 -4.26 4.73
C PRO A 130 14.36 -3.60 3.56
N LYS A 131 14.70 -4.36 2.50
CA LYS A 131 15.34 -3.80 1.30
C LYS A 131 14.48 -2.71 0.64
N HIS A 132 13.13 -2.83 0.70
CA HIS A 132 12.20 -1.87 0.12
C HIS A 132 12.01 -0.61 0.98
N VAL A 133 12.37 -0.65 2.27
CA VAL A 133 12.26 0.52 3.16
C VAL A 133 13.01 1.74 2.61
N ARG A 134 14.18 1.52 2.00
CA ARG A 134 14.97 2.61 1.41
C ARG A 134 14.32 3.24 0.18
N GLN A 135 13.36 2.55 -0.44
CA GLN A 135 12.65 3.00 -1.62
C GLN A 135 11.27 3.58 -1.28
N MET A 136 10.84 3.44 -0.02
CA MET A 136 9.56 4.01 0.43
C MET A 136 9.54 5.53 0.23
N PRO A 137 8.39 6.08 -0.16
CA PRO A 137 8.24 7.52 -0.32
C PRO A 137 8.25 8.23 1.04
N GLY A 138 8.66 9.52 1.03
CA GLY A 138 8.65 10.38 2.21
C GLY A 138 9.77 10.11 3.21
N ARG A 139 9.67 10.76 4.37
CA ARG A 139 10.57 10.58 5.51
C ARG A 139 10.03 9.51 6.45
N LEU A 140 10.94 8.76 7.05
CA LEU A 140 10.61 7.72 8.02
C LEU A 140 11.16 8.12 9.39
N CYS A 141 10.39 7.86 10.44
CA CYS A 141 10.86 7.91 11.82
C CYS A 141 11.34 6.51 12.20
N GLY A 142 12.63 6.37 12.47
CA GLY A 142 13.28 5.11 12.83
C GLY A 142 13.55 5.04 14.33
N GLU A 143 13.33 3.87 14.92
CA GLU A 143 13.78 3.59 16.28
C GLU A 143 15.30 3.33 16.29
N THR A 144 15.98 3.85 17.29
CA THR A 144 17.42 3.70 17.48
C THR A 144 17.74 3.75 18.98
N VAL A 145 19.02 3.71 19.31
CA VAL A 145 19.52 3.95 20.68
C VAL A 145 20.52 5.10 20.68
N ASP A 146 20.60 5.83 21.77
CA ASP A 146 21.61 6.86 21.98
C ASP A 146 22.97 6.25 22.37
N ALA A 147 23.97 7.09 22.65
CA ALA A 147 25.31 6.64 23.03
C ALA A 147 25.34 5.84 24.33
N GLU A 148 24.36 6.01 25.19
CA GLU A 148 24.19 5.30 26.45
C GLU A 148 23.33 4.04 26.31
N GLY A 149 22.87 3.70 25.09
CA GLY A 149 22.02 2.54 24.81
C GLY A 149 20.54 2.75 25.15
N LYS A 150 20.12 3.98 25.42
CA LYS A 150 18.71 4.29 25.72
C LYS A 150 17.92 4.45 24.41
N ARG A 151 16.73 3.89 24.40
CA ARG A 151 15.79 3.97 23.26
C ARG A 151 15.54 5.42 22.83
N GLY A 152 15.67 5.67 21.56
CA GLY A 152 15.39 6.97 20.93
C GLY A 152 14.78 6.81 19.54
N PHE A 153 14.42 7.93 18.93
CA PHE A 153 13.86 7.96 17.59
C PHE A 153 14.58 9.01 16.76
N VAL A 154 14.81 8.71 15.50
CA VAL A 154 15.43 9.64 14.55
C VAL A 154 14.57 9.77 13.32
N LEU A 155 14.51 10.99 12.78
CA LEU A 155 13.93 11.23 11.48
C LEU A 155 15.00 10.95 10.42
N THR A 156 14.72 10.02 9.51
CA THR A 156 15.67 9.68 8.45
C THR A 156 15.82 10.87 7.49
N LEU A 157 17.06 11.19 7.14
CA LEU A 157 17.34 12.20 6.15
C LEU A 157 16.94 11.66 4.77
N SER A 158 15.88 12.22 4.20
CA SER A 158 15.47 11.95 2.84
C SER A 158 15.54 13.20 2.00
N THR A 159 16.31 13.14 0.91
CA THR A 159 16.33 14.20 -0.11
C THR A 159 15.29 13.96 -1.21
N ARG A 160 14.41 12.98 -1.01
CA ARG A 160 13.40 12.55 -2.00
C ARG A 160 12.09 13.32 -1.91
N GLU A 161 11.99 14.31 -1.02
CA GLU A 161 10.82 15.15 -0.90
C GLU A 161 10.90 16.35 -1.85
N GLN A 162 9.77 16.67 -2.48
CA GLN A 162 9.70 17.71 -3.51
C GLN A 162 10.12 19.12 -3.04
N HIS A 163 9.98 19.44 -1.77
CA HIS A 163 10.39 20.72 -1.21
C HIS A 163 11.89 20.79 -0.89
N ILE A 164 12.61 19.65 -0.93
CA ILE A 164 14.06 19.59 -0.75
C ILE A 164 14.76 19.53 -2.12
N ARG A 165 14.39 18.57 -2.95
CA ARG A 165 14.93 18.36 -4.31
C ARG A 165 13.82 17.90 -5.23
N ARG A 166 13.13 18.84 -5.86
CA ARG A 166 11.97 18.57 -6.70
C ARG A 166 12.26 17.57 -7.82
N GLU A 167 13.38 17.71 -8.49
CA GLU A 167 13.79 16.84 -9.60
C GLU A 167 14.13 15.40 -9.19
N LYS A 168 14.33 15.16 -7.89
CA LYS A 168 14.65 13.85 -7.31
C LYS A 168 13.55 13.32 -6.39
N ALA A 169 12.43 14.02 -6.31
CA ALA A 169 11.31 13.59 -5.50
C ALA A 169 10.71 12.29 -6.07
N THR A 170 10.51 11.29 -5.21
CA THR A 170 9.93 10.00 -5.58
C THR A 170 8.41 9.97 -5.43
N SER A 171 7.83 10.98 -4.80
CA SER A 171 6.38 11.07 -4.57
C SER A 171 5.95 12.50 -4.25
N ASN A 172 4.63 12.71 -4.25
CA ASN A 172 3.99 13.92 -3.77
C ASN A 172 3.50 13.80 -2.31
N ILE A 173 4.03 12.84 -1.55
CA ILE A 173 3.65 12.64 -0.16
C ILE A 173 4.03 13.88 0.65
N CYS A 174 3.06 14.37 1.43
CA CYS A 174 3.21 15.46 2.36
C CYS A 174 3.27 14.95 3.81
N THR A 175 3.95 15.67 4.68
CA THR A 175 4.14 15.28 6.09
C THR A 175 3.09 15.87 7.03
N ASN A 176 2.04 16.51 6.54
CA ASN A 176 1.07 17.25 7.34
C ASN A 176 -0.09 16.43 7.90
N SER A 177 -0.04 15.10 7.84
CA SER A 177 -1.05 14.19 8.43
C SER A 177 -0.70 13.72 9.84
N GLY A 178 0.23 14.39 10.52
CA GLY A 178 0.72 13.99 11.85
C GLY A 178 -0.37 13.91 12.92
N LEU A 179 -1.32 14.86 12.90
CA LEU A 179 -2.46 14.83 13.84
C LEU A 179 -3.38 13.62 13.61
N CYS A 180 -3.65 13.27 12.36
CA CYS A 180 -4.43 12.08 12.02
C CYS A 180 -3.69 10.80 12.42
N ALA A 181 -2.38 10.75 12.22
CA ALA A 181 -1.55 9.64 12.65
C ALA A 181 -1.56 9.48 14.19
N LEU A 182 -1.53 10.58 14.93
CA LEU A 182 -1.64 10.55 16.38
C LEU A 182 -3.02 10.04 16.83
N ALA A 183 -4.10 10.53 16.21
CA ALA A 183 -5.47 10.08 16.52
C ALA A 183 -5.63 8.57 16.25
N PHE A 184 -5.15 8.11 15.08
CA PHE A 184 -5.12 6.70 14.72
C PHE A 184 -4.35 5.85 15.75
N THR A 185 -3.11 6.27 16.08
CA THR A 185 -2.26 5.54 17.03
C THR A 185 -2.90 5.45 18.41
N THR A 186 -3.48 6.56 18.89
CA THR A 186 -4.18 6.59 20.17
C THR A 186 -5.38 5.65 20.17
N HIS A 187 -6.18 5.68 19.10
CA HIS A 187 -7.33 4.79 18.95
C HIS A 187 -6.91 3.31 18.97
N MET A 188 -5.90 2.95 18.16
CA MET A 188 -5.37 1.58 18.09
C MET A 188 -4.77 1.10 19.41
N THR A 189 -4.29 2.00 20.27
CA THR A 189 -3.72 1.66 21.58
C THR A 189 -4.82 1.36 22.61
N LEU A 190 -6.03 1.88 22.40
CA LEU A 190 -7.17 1.73 23.32
C LEU A 190 -8.11 0.58 22.94
N LEU A 191 -7.98 0.00 21.76
CA LEU A 191 -8.70 -1.18 21.30
C LEU A 191 -8.05 -2.45 21.84
#